data_aa852b0ec4018a8e78bc3ba5ad2bece7
#
_entry.id   aa852b0ec4018a8e78bc3ba5ad2bece7
#
_cell.length_a   1.000
_cell.length_b   1.000
_cell.length_c   1.000
_cell.angle_alpha   90.00
_cell.angle_beta   90.00
_cell.angle_gamma   90.00
#
_symmetry.space_group_name_H-M   'P 1'
#
loop_
_entity.id
_entity.type
_entity.pdbx_description
1 polymer ?
#
loop_
_entity_poly.entity_id
_entity_poly.type
_entity_poly.pdbx_seq_one_letter_code
_entity_poly.pdbx_strand_id
1 'polypeptide(L)'
;MDLPQPRHYTVNDFQEWDRRDALVLQPKFQRRMVWKNKARSYLIDSIVRGFPIPPIYIREILDAERRKTVREVVDGQQRLRAVLDFLDGELVILRGHNENIGGKQFSDLSTREKESFFNYPFSVVILVAADDTDVFRTFERLNSNTLTLNAQEKLNAKFFGSFKQFVFKLGQSHLEFWRNTFILTDRKIVRMGEAELTSELVVAMLAGLQDKKKSLEGFYKRYDDEFSEGRRIKKEFESCVLTIQALMGNTLADSPFSKKALFYSLFCVIYDLLYELPQSPTHGPRTKITADHFAAIRRNLARLGAVLRSEAPNPREVKFIEACARQTDNIYPRKIRHRFIMEAIRSAM
;
A
#
# COMPACT_ATOMS: atom_id res chain seq x y z
N MET A 1 11.93 -19.90 -31.45
CA MET A 1 11.21 -18.68 -31.13
C MET A 1 12.06 -17.49 -31.53
N ASP A 2 11.55 -16.61 -32.36
CA ASP A 2 12.23 -15.39 -32.75
C ASP A 2 12.22 -14.35 -31.62
N LEU A 3 13.01 -13.26 -31.78
CA LEU A 3 13.06 -12.22 -30.76
C LEU A 3 11.69 -11.55 -30.59
N PRO A 4 11.24 -11.29 -29.34
CA PRO A 4 9.99 -10.60 -29.07
C PRO A 4 10.00 -9.21 -29.70
N GLN A 5 8.89 -8.82 -30.32
CA GLN A 5 8.75 -7.52 -30.98
C GLN A 5 7.83 -6.61 -30.16
N PRO A 6 8.32 -5.49 -29.59
CA PRO A 6 7.47 -4.52 -28.95
C PRO A 6 6.68 -3.71 -29.98
N ARG A 7 5.38 -3.53 -29.73
CA ARG A 7 4.46 -2.71 -30.51
C ARG A 7 3.52 -1.94 -29.61
N HIS A 8 2.85 -0.95 -30.19
CA HIS A 8 1.79 -0.22 -29.51
C HIS A 8 0.47 -0.46 -30.22
N TYR A 9 -0.55 -0.80 -29.46
CA TYR A 9 -1.93 -0.93 -29.93
C TYR A 9 -2.85 -0.18 -28.97
N THR A 10 -3.88 0.43 -29.51
CA THR A 10 -4.84 1.20 -28.73
C THR A 10 -5.95 0.33 -28.14
N VAL A 11 -6.73 0.87 -27.21
CA VAL A 11 -7.98 0.25 -26.78
C VAL A 11 -8.89 -0.07 -27.95
N ASN A 12 -8.96 0.84 -28.94
CA ASN A 12 -9.76 0.64 -30.14
C ASN A 12 -9.30 -0.58 -30.95
N ASP A 13 -8.00 -0.80 -31.12
CA ASP A 13 -7.49 -1.98 -31.83
C ASP A 13 -7.93 -3.28 -31.15
N PHE A 14 -7.84 -3.35 -29.83
CA PHE A 14 -8.28 -4.54 -29.07
C PHE A 14 -9.79 -4.75 -29.17
N GLN A 15 -10.61 -3.69 -29.14
CA GLN A 15 -12.05 -3.79 -29.33
C GLN A 15 -12.39 -4.30 -30.75
N GLU A 16 -11.69 -3.82 -31.78
CA GLU A 16 -11.91 -4.29 -33.15
C GLU A 16 -11.55 -5.77 -33.31
N TRP A 17 -10.45 -6.23 -32.69
CA TRP A 17 -10.07 -7.62 -32.75
C TRP A 17 -11.07 -8.53 -32.00
N ASP A 18 -11.59 -8.08 -30.88
CA ASP A 18 -12.61 -8.80 -30.13
C ASP A 18 -13.90 -8.93 -30.93
N ARG A 19 -14.41 -7.84 -31.51
CA ARG A 19 -15.60 -7.82 -32.37
C ARG A 19 -15.49 -8.71 -33.62
N ARG A 20 -14.26 -8.94 -34.10
CA ARG A 20 -13.97 -9.78 -35.27
C ARG A 20 -13.62 -11.24 -34.89
N ASP A 21 -13.80 -11.63 -33.64
CA ASP A 21 -13.35 -12.94 -33.12
C ASP A 21 -11.86 -13.21 -33.42
N ALA A 22 -11.04 -12.18 -33.45
CA ALA A 22 -9.62 -12.29 -33.72
C ALA A 22 -8.76 -12.13 -32.43
N LEU A 23 -9.39 -12.02 -31.27
CA LEU A 23 -8.78 -11.93 -29.95
C LEU A 23 -9.21 -13.13 -29.07
N VAL A 24 -8.24 -13.84 -28.51
CA VAL A 24 -8.50 -14.96 -27.59
C VAL A 24 -7.96 -14.59 -26.21
N LEU A 25 -8.86 -14.33 -25.27
CA LEU A 25 -8.54 -13.97 -23.89
C LEU A 25 -8.38 -15.15 -22.93
N GLN A 26 -8.69 -16.37 -23.35
CA GLN A 26 -8.59 -17.59 -22.53
C GLN A 26 -7.87 -18.70 -23.28
N PRO A 27 -6.55 -18.65 -23.43
CA PRO A 27 -5.83 -19.78 -23.95
C PRO A 27 -5.90 -20.99 -22.99
N LYS A 28 -5.79 -22.19 -23.54
CA LYS A 28 -6.08 -23.52 -22.90
C LYS A 28 -5.29 -23.79 -21.59
N PHE A 29 -4.29 -23.02 -21.26
CA PHE A 29 -3.30 -23.32 -20.19
C PHE A 29 -3.36 -22.43 -18.96
N GLN A 30 -4.34 -21.53 -18.83
CA GLN A 30 -4.37 -20.61 -17.68
C GLN A 30 -5.49 -20.90 -16.69
N ARG A 31 -5.16 -20.77 -15.38
CA ARG A 31 -6.14 -20.87 -14.29
C ARG A 31 -7.07 -19.66 -14.29
N ARG A 32 -8.37 -19.89 -14.04
CA ARG A 32 -9.38 -18.85 -13.85
C ARG A 32 -9.10 -18.05 -12.58
N MET A 33 -8.24 -17.03 -12.63
CA MET A 33 -8.23 -16.00 -11.62
C MET A 33 -9.04 -14.83 -12.13
N VAL A 34 -10.18 -14.56 -11.51
CA VAL A 34 -11.05 -13.43 -11.88
C VAL A 34 -10.72 -12.26 -10.97
N TRP A 35 -10.30 -11.14 -11.55
CA TRP A 35 -10.14 -9.91 -10.81
C TRP A 35 -11.48 -9.47 -10.21
N LYS A 36 -11.43 -9.02 -8.95
CA LYS A 36 -12.58 -8.38 -8.32
C LYS A 36 -12.87 -7.01 -8.97
N ASN A 37 -14.12 -6.58 -8.95
CA ASN A 37 -14.54 -5.30 -9.54
C ASN A 37 -13.69 -4.10 -9.11
N LYS A 38 -13.19 -4.08 -7.87
CA LYS A 38 -12.29 -3.02 -7.40
C LYS A 38 -10.97 -2.96 -8.16
N ALA A 39 -10.33 -4.10 -8.41
CA ALA A 39 -9.09 -4.15 -9.19
C ALA A 39 -9.33 -3.70 -10.64
N ARG A 40 -10.44 -4.12 -11.22
CA ARG A 40 -10.86 -3.75 -12.57
C ARG A 40 -11.13 -2.25 -12.68
N SER A 41 -11.92 -1.69 -11.78
CA SER A 41 -12.21 -0.26 -11.70
C SER A 41 -10.94 0.57 -11.50
N TYR A 42 -9.99 0.11 -10.68
CA TYR A 42 -8.71 0.80 -10.46
C TYR A 42 -7.84 0.83 -11.74
N LEU A 43 -7.86 -0.25 -12.52
CA LEU A 43 -7.20 -0.27 -13.83
C LEU A 43 -7.84 0.75 -14.79
N ILE A 44 -9.17 0.79 -14.87
CA ILE A 44 -9.89 1.74 -15.73
C ILE A 44 -9.57 3.18 -15.33
N ASP A 45 -9.55 3.50 -14.02
CA ASP A 45 -9.13 4.81 -13.54
C ASP A 45 -7.69 5.15 -13.98
N SER A 46 -6.78 4.16 -13.93
CA SER A 46 -5.40 4.36 -14.38
C SER A 46 -5.31 4.71 -15.87
N ILE A 47 -6.09 4.03 -16.71
CA ILE A 47 -6.17 4.27 -18.16
C ILE A 47 -6.74 5.65 -18.44
N VAL A 48 -7.85 6.02 -17.80
CA VAL A 48 -8.49 7.34 -17.98
C VAL A 48 -7.56 8.47 -17.58
N ARG A 49 -6.74 8.27 -16.55
CA ARG A 49 -5.72 9.26 -16.12
C ARG A 49 -4.42 9.23 -16.94
N GLY A 50 -4.29 8.31 -17.89
CA GLY A 50 -3.09 8.17 -18.70
C GLY A 50 -1.88 7.59 -17.98
N PHE A 51 -2.09 6.88 -16.85
CA PHE A 51 -0.99 6.21 -16.15
C PHE A 51 -0.51 4.99 -16.93
N PRO A 52 0.81 4.72 -16.96
CA PRO A 52 1.35 3.53 -17.60
C PRO A 52 0.90 2.25 -16.90
N ILE A 53 0.56 1.24 -17.69
CA ILE A 53 0.23 -0.10 -17.20
C ILE A 53 1.24 -1.14 -17.74
N PRO A 54 1.41 -2.29 -17.07
CA PRO A 54 2.31 -3.33 -17.53
C PRO A 54 1.99 -3.80 -18.95
N PRO A 55 3.00 -4.21 -19.77
CA PRO A 55 2.80 -4.62 -21.14
C PRO A 55 1.91 -5.87 -21.25
N ILE A 56 1.18 -5.98 -22.37
CA ILE A 56 0.40 -7.16 -22.75
C ILE A 56 1.30 -8.06 -23.58
N TYR A 57 1.25 -9.37 -23.33
CA TYR A 57 1.98 -10.36 -24.14
C TYR A 57 0.99 -11.14 -24.98
N ILE A 58 1.20 -11.15 -26.30
CA ILE A 58 0.33 -11.86 -27.24
C ILE A 58 1.15 -12.78 -28.15
N ARG A 59 0.52 -13.87 -28.60
CA ARG A 59 1.00 -14.71 -29.69
C ARG A 59 0.08 -14.49 -30.88
N GLU A 60 0.65 -14.29 -32.06
CA GLU A 60 -0.10 -14.23 -33.32
C GLU A 60 -0.07 -15.60 -33.99
N ILE A 61 -1.26 -16.09 -34.37
CA ILE A 61 -1.46 -17.36 -35.09
C ILE A 61 -2.21 -17.05 -36.37
N LEU A 62 -1.66 -17.49 -37.50
CA LEU A 62 -2.37 -17.43 -38.76
C LEU A 62 -3.35 -18.61 -38.88
N ASP A 63 -4.64 -18.31 -38.79
CA ASP A 63 -5.70 -19.25 -39.09
C ASP A 63 -5.91 -19.26 -40.62
N ALA A 64 -5.27 -20.21 -41.31
CA ALA A 64 -5.34 -20.33 -42.78
C ALA A 64 -6.74 -20.67 -43.28
N GLU A 65 -7.55 -21.40 -42.51
CA GLU A 65 -8.92 -21.79 -42.89
C GLU A 65 -9.84 -20.57 -42.87
N ARG A 66 -9.74 -19.76 -41.82
CA ARG A 66 -10.54 -18.53 -41.67
C ARG A 66 -9.90 -17.30 -42.29
N ARG A 67 -8.70 -17.45 -42.85
CA ARG A 67 -7.92 -16.38 -43.50
C ARG A 67 -7.76 -15.14 -42.62
N LYS A 68 -7.55 -15.34 -41.31
CA LYS A 68 -7.38 -14.27 -40.34
C LYS A 68 -6.22 -14.55 -39.37
N THR A 69 -5.61 -13.48 -38.87
CA THR A 69 -4.67 -13.60 -37.76
C THR A 69 -5.44 -13.58 -36.44
N VAL A 70 -5.28 -14.63 -35.66
CA VAL A 70 -5.83 -14.73 -34.29
C VAL A 70 -4.75 -14.36 -33.29
N ARG A 71 -5.11 -13.54 -32.32
CA ARG A 71 -4.22 -13.03 -31.26
C ARG A 71 -4.57 -13.68 -29.94
N GLU A 72 -3.73 -14.59 -29.49
CA GLU A 72 -3.88 -15.21 -28.17
C GLU A 72 -3.14 -14.40 -27.12
N VAL A 73 -3.85 -13.98 -26.08
CA VAL A 73 -3.27 -13.21 -24.97
C VAL A 73 -2.58 -14.15 -23.98
N VAL A 74 -1.25 -14.08 -23.93
CA VAL A 74 -0.41 -14.89 -23.03
C VAL A 74 -0.36 -14.29 -21.63
N ASP A 75 -0.19 -12.96 -21.52
CA ASP A 75 -0.35 -12.22 -20.26
C ASP A 75 -1.07 -10.90 -20.49
N GLY A 76 -1.86 -10.46 -19.51
CA GLY A 76 -2.70 -9.26 -19.57
C GLY A 76 -4.19 -9.52 -19.83
N GLN A 77 -4.65 -10.77 -19.83
CA GLN A 77 -6.05 -11.16 -20.06
C GLN A 77 -7.03 -10.41 -19.16
N GLN A 78 -6.77 -10.36 -17.84
CA GLN A 78 -7.64 -9.68 -16.88
C GLN A 78 -7.69 -8.17 -17.13
N ARG A 79 -6.61 -7.60 -17.63
CA ARG A 79 -6.52 -6.18 -18.01
C ARG A 79 -7.39 -5.89 -19.22
N LEU A 80 -7.23 -6.67 -20.29
CA LEU A 80 -8.03 -6.49 -21.49
C LEU A 80 -9.51 -6.80 -21.26
N ARG A 81 -9.82 -7.84 -20.49
CA ARG A 81 -11.21 -8.13 -20.12
C ARG A 81 -11.85 -6.96 -19.37
N ALA A 82 -11.14 -6.37 -18.40
CA ALA A 82 -11.67 -5.20 -17.68
C ALA A 82 -11.93 -4.00 -18.60
N VAL A 83 -11.09 -3.81 -19.63
CA VAL A 83 -11.26 -2.75 -20.63
C VAL A 83 -12.48 -3.02 -21.52
N LEU A 84 -12.61 -4.24 -22.04
CA LEU A 84 -13.74 -4.62 -22.89
C LEU A 84 -15.07 -4.57 -22.10
N ASP A 85 -15.10 -5.13 -20.89
CA ASP A 85 -16.30 -5.08 -20.03
C ASP A 85 -16.69 -3.62 -19.67
N PHE A 86 -15.72 -2.70 -19.57
CA PHE A 86 -16.02 -1.28 -19.36
C PHE A 86 -16.62 -0.63 -20.62
N LEU A 87 -16.10 -0.95 -21.80
CA LEU A 87 -16.66 -0.50 -23.09
C LEU A 87 -18.09 -1.00 -23.28
N ASP A 88 -18.37 -2.22 -22.86
CA ASP A 88 -19.69 -2.87 -22.97
C ASP A 88 -20.67 -2.42 -21.86
N GLY A 89 -20.24 -1.56 -20.93
CA GLY A 89 -21.06 -1.03 -19.85
C GLY A 89 -21.26 -1.98 -18.66
N GLU A 90 -20.53 -3.10 -18.63
CA GLU A 90 -20.60 -4.10 -17.53
C GLU A 90 -19.75 -3.71 -16.31
N LEU A 91 -18.96 -2.63 -16.41
CA LEU A 91 -18.09 -2.15 -15.35
C LEU A 91 -18.30 -0.66 -15.09
N VAL A 92 -18.31 -0.30 -13.81
CA VAL A 92 -18.43 1.08 -13.32
C VAL A 92 -17.13 1.49 -12.62
N ILE A 93 -16.68 2.73 -12.84
CA ILE A 93 -15.58 3.30 -12.06
C ILE A 93 -16.08 3.57 -10.64
N LEU A 94 -15.43 2.99 -9.63
CA LEU A 94 -15.83 3.20 -8.25
C LEU A 94 -15.51 4.63 -7.79
N ARG A 95 -16.42 5.24 -7.02
CA ARG A 95 -16.25 6.61 -6.50
C ARG A 95 -14.97 6.78 -5.67
N GLY A 96 -14.57 5.76 -4.92
CA GLY A 96 -13.31 5.77 -4.16
C GLY A 96 -12.04 5.79 -5.02
N HIS A 97 -12.12 5.47 -6.31
CA HIS A 97 -10.96 5.49 -7.22
C HIS A 97 -10.82 6.84 -7.94
N ASN A 98 -11.93 7.47 -8.27
CA ASN A 98 -11.92 8.74 -8.99
C ASN A 98 -13.07 9.64 -8.51
N GLU A 99 -12.73 10.84 -8.03
CA GLU A 99 -13.71 11.79 -7.51
C GLU A 99 -14.56 12.44 -8.63
N ASN A 100 -13.98 12.58 -9.84
CA ASN A 100 -14.62 13.30 -10.96
C ASN A 100 -15.54 12.40 -11.79
N ILE A 101 -15.11 11.16 -12.05
CA ILE A 101 -15.82 10.21 -12.93
C ILE A 101 -16.26 8.93 -12.18
N GLY A 102 -16.16 8.93 -10.85
CA GLY A 102 -16.63 7.81 -10.02
C GLY A 102 -18.15 7.66 -10.10
N GLY A 103 -18.60 6.42 -10.27
CA GLY A 103 -19.99 6.06 -10.50
C GLY A 103 -20.40 6.02 -11.98
N LYS A 104 -19.50 6.41 -12.91
CA LYS A 104 -19.77 6.42 -14.35
C LYS A 104 -19.42 5.10 -15.02
N GLN A 105 -20.22 4.73 -16.01
CA GLN A 105 -19.92 3.76 -17.06
C GLN A 105 -19.25 4.45 -18.25
N PHE A 106 -18.79 3.70 -19.22
CA PHE A 106 -18.20 4.26 -20.44
C PHE A 106 -19.17 5.19 -21.18
N SER A 107 -20.46 4.82 -21.28
CA SER A 107 -21.51 5.64 -21.90
C SER A 107 -21.64 7.03 -21.30
N ASP A 108 -21.37 7.19 -19.99
CA ASP A 108 -21.56 8.42 -19.22
C ASP A 108 -20.33 9.37 -19.31
N LEU A 109 -19.26 8.93 -19.94
CA LEU A 109 -18.08 9.75 -20.16
C LEU A 109 -18.35 10.83 -21.21
N SER A 110 -17.70 11.97 -21.06
CA SER A 110 -17.69 13.02 -22.10
C SER A 110 -17.00 12.51 -23.38
N THR A 111 -17.30 13.13 -24.50
CA THR A 111 -16.68 12.80 -25.80
C THR A 111 -15.15 12.79 -25.71
N ARG A 112 -14.55 13.80 -25.08
CA ARG A 112 -13.11 13.89 -24.88
C ARG A 112 -12.54 12.75 -24.04
N GLU A 113 -13.24 12.34 -22.96
CA GLU A 113 -12.83 11.22 -22.11
C GLU A 113 -12.92 9.89 -22.88
N LYS A 114 -13.98 9.70 -23.69
CA LYS A 114 -14.14 8.54 -24.58
C LYS A 114 -13.02 8.46 -25.61
N GLU A 115 -12.71 9.56 -26.29
CA GLU A 115 -11.62 9.63 -27.27
C GLU A 115 -10.27 9.33 -26.63
N SER A 116 -9.99 9.92 -25.46
CA SER A 116 -8.77 9.65 -24.71
C SER A 116 -8.65 8.18 -24.30
N PHE A 117 -9.74 7.56 -23.87
CA PHE A 117 -9.78 6.16 -23.50
C PHE A 117 -9.55 5.24 -24.71
N PHE A 118 -10.22 5.49 -25.84
CA PHE A 118 -10.04 4.71 -27.06
C PHE A 118 -8.61 4.79 -27.62
N ASN A 119 -7.99 5.95 -27.52
CA ASN A 119 -6.64 6.20 -28.00
C ASN A 119 -5.54 5.82 -26.98
N TYR A 120 -5.91 5.29 -25.81
CA TYR A 120 -4.92 4.86 -24.82
C TYR A 120 -4.02 3.76 -25.39
N PRO A 121 -2.67 3.98 -25.45
CA PRO A 121 -1.75 3.02 -26.05
C PRO A 121 -1.34 1.95 -25.05
N PHE A 122 -1.58 0.68 -25.39
CA PHE A 122 -0.97 -0.46 -24.70
C PHE A 122 0.41 -0.75 -25.28
N SER A 123 1.39 -0.94 -24.42
CA SER A 123 2.63 -1.61 -24.80
C SER A 123 2.35 -3.09 -24.96
N VAL A 124 2.61 -3.64 -26.14
CA VAL A 124 2.35 -5.04 -26.47
C VAL A 124 3.65 -5.69 -26.91
N VAL A 125 3.92 -6.88 -26.42
CA VAL A 125 5.05 -7.72 -26.83
C VAL A 125 4.51 -8.90 -27.62
N ILE A 126 4.89 -8.98 -28.90
CA ILE A 126 4.48 -10.09 -29.77
C ILE A 126 5.51 -11.20 -29.68
N LEU A 127 5.03 -12.40 -29.35
CA LEU A 127 5.80 -13.65 -29.37
C LEU A 127 5.70 -14.24 -30.79
N VAL A 128 6.71 -13.97 -31.59
CA VAL A 128 6.74 -14.38 -33.00
C VAL A 128 7.09 -15.86 -33.13
N ALA A 129 6.36 -16.60 -34.00
CA ALA A 129 6.57 -18.01 -34.26
C ALA A 129 6.67 -18.92 -33.02
N ALA A 130 6.01 -18.52 -31.94
CA ALA A 130 6.02 -19.26 -30.67
C ALA A 130 5.05 -20.47 -30.77
N ASP A 131 5.55 -21.66 -30.41
CA ASP A 131 4.71 -22.80 -30.13
C ASP A 131 4.12 -22.81 -28.72
N ASP A 132 3.31 -23.79 -28.37
CA ASP A 132 2.70 -23.88 -27.03
C ASP A 132 3.75 -24.03 -25.92
N THR A 133 4.89 -24.66 -26.20
CA THR A 133 5.99 -24.86 -25.26
C THR A 133 6.72 -23.54 -25.00
N ASP A 134 6.96 -22.75 -26.03
CA ASP A 134 7.58 -21.43 -25.96
C ASP A 134 6.70 -20.45 -25.21
N VAL A 135 5.38 -20.47 -25.45
CA VAL A 135 4.40 -19.67 -24.71
C VAL A 135 4.43 -20.02 -23.23
N PHE A 136 4.41 -21.31 -22.89
CA PHE A 136 4.46 -21.79 -21.51
C PHE A 136 5.75 -21.37 -20.80
N ARG A 137 6.91 -21.58 -21.44
CA ARG A 137 8.21 -21.15 -20.90
C ARG A 137 8.30 -19.64 -20.69
N THR A 138 7.75 -18.86 -21.62
CA THR A 138 7.70 -17.40 -21.49
C THR A 138 6.83 -17.00 -20.29
N PHE A 139 5.66 -17.59 -20.14
CA PHE A 139 4.74 -17.35 -19.03
C PHE A 139 5.39 -17.74 -17.68
N GLU A 140 6.07 -18.88 -17.59
CA GLU A 140 6.82 -19.26 -16.39
C GLU A 140 7.89 -18.23 -16.03
N ARG A 141 8.66 -17.75 -17.01
CA ARG A 141 9.72 -16.76 -16.78
C ARG A 141 9.18 -15.40 -16.36
N LEU A 142 8.08 -14.95 -16.97
CA LEU A 142 7.40 -13.71 -16.55
C LEU A 142 6.94 -13.80 -15.09
N ASN A 143 6.45 -14.96 -14.67
CA ASN A 143 6.01 -15.18 -13.29
C ASN A 143 7.15 -15.49 -12.31
N SER A 144 8.25 -16.12 -12.76
CA SER A 144 9.38 -16.52 -11.88
C SER A 144 10.29 -15.37 -11.48
N ASN A 145 10.38 -14.31 -12.27
CA ASN A 145 11.15 -13.11 -11.96
C ASN A 145 10.43 -12.14 -10.99
N THR A 146 9.29 -12.53 -10.45
CA THR A 146 8.60 -11.76 -9.43
C THR A 146 9.40 -11.81 -8.14
N LEU A 147 10.08 -10.71 -7.78
CA LEU A 147 10.64 -10.50 -6.45
C LEU A 147 9.58 -10.90 -5.42
N THR A 148 9.95 -11.74 -4.45
CA THR A 148 9.02 -12.18 -3.41
C THR A 148 8.41 -10.96 -2.74
N LEU A 149 7.12 -10.74 -2.98
CA LEU A 149 6.39 -9.62 -2.39
C LEU A 149 6.43 -9.72 -0.87
N ASN A 150 6.79 -8.63 -0.20
CA ASN A 150 6.65 -8.55 1.24
C ASN A 150 5.16 -8.52 1.66
N ALA A 151 4.89 -8.57 2.98
CA ALA A 151 3.52 -8.61 3.49
C ALA A 151 2.70 -7.37 3.06
N GLN A 152 3.32 -6.17 3.05
CA GLN A 152 2.65 -4.94 2.66
C GLN A 152 2.39 -4.88 1.14
N GLU A 153 3.33 -5.30 0.33
CA GLU A 153 3.17 -5.40 -1.12
C GLU A 153 2.05 -6.39 -1.49
N LYS A 154 1.91 -7.49 -0.74
CA LYS A 154 0.79 -8.45 -0.90
C LYS A 154 -0.55 -7.81 -0.53
N LEU A 155 -0.62 -7.05 0.56
CA LEU A 155 -1.83 -6.30 0.92
C LEU A 155 -2.17 -5.26 -0.15
N ASN A 156 -1.17 -4.54 -0.66
CA ASN A 156 -1.35 -3.56 -1.73
C ASN A 156 -1.87 -4.18 -3.03
N ALA A 157 -1.41 -5.38 -3.38
CA ALA A 157 -1.88 -6.12 -4.55
C ALA A 157 -3.29 -6.73 -4.36
N LYS A 158 -3.66 -7.06 -3.10
CA LYS A 158 -4.92 -7.75 -2.78
C LYS A 158 -6.10 -6.81 -2.60
N PHE A 159 -5.87 -5.62 -2.03
CA PHE A 159 -6.91 -4.65 -1.67
C PHE A 159 -6.80 -3.40 -2.55
N PHE A 160 -7.95 -2.82 -2.91
CA PHE A 160 -8.04 -1.63 -3.78
C PHE A 160 -8.98 -0.56 -3.20
N GLY A 161 -9.47 -0.78 -1.98
CA GLY A 161 -10.50 0.04 -1.38
C GLY A 161 -10.00 1.26 -0.59
N SER A 162 -10.94 1.87 0.13
CA SER A 162 -10.78 3.17 0.78
C SER A 162 -9.67 3.22 1.80
N PHE A 163 -9.52 2.18 2.65
CA PHE A 163 -8.47 2.13 3.67
C PHE A 163 -7.07 2.08 3.05
N LYS A 164 -6.87 1.21 2.03
CA LYS A 164 -5.59 1.14 1.32
C LYS A 164 -5.19 2.51 0.77
N GLN A 165 -6.12 3.16 0.07
CA GLN A 165 -5.84 4.47 -0.54
C GLN A 165 -5.53 5.53 0.51
N PHE A 166 -6.27 5.51 1.62
CA PHE A 166 -6.06 6.43 2.72
C PHE A 166 -4.67 6.29 3.33
N VAL A 167 -4.27 5.07 3.75
CA VAL A 167 -2.97 4.86 4.40
C VAL A 167 -1.80 5.10 3.44
N PHE A 168 -1.98 4.79 2.16
CA PHE A 168 -0.98 5.07 1.14
C PHE A 168 -0.79 6.59 0.96
N LYS A 169 -1.87 7.35 0.73
CA LYS A 169 -1.82 8.82 0.59
C LYS A 169 -1.23 9.47 1.85
N LEU A 170 -1.65 9.03 3.03
CA LEU A 170 -1.15 9.55 4.30
C LEU A 170 0.33 9.24 4.52
N GLY A 171 0.79 8.03 4.19
CA GLY A 171 2.21 7.66 4.25
C GLY A 171 3.06 8.47 3.30
N GLN A 172 2.59 8.66 2.07
CA GLN A 172 3.23 9.47 1.03
C GLN A 172 3.34 10.96 1.42
N SER A 173 2.33 11.54 2.06
CA SER A 173 2.36 12.95 2.48
C SER A 173 3.40 13.24 3.57
N HIS A 174 3.96 12.21 4.19
CA HIS A 174 4.98 12.34 5.24
C HIS A 174 6.36 11.77 4.83
N LEU A 175 6.63 11.61 3.51
CA LEU A 175 7.89 11.01 3.04
C LEU A 175 9.14 11.74 3.52
N GLU A 176 9.14 13.07 3.50
CA GLU A 176 10.25 13.86 4.01
C GLU A 176 10.49 13.63 5.51
N PHE A 177 9.42 13.56 6.29
CA PHE A 177 9.53 13.26 7.72
C PHE A 177 10.15 11.88 7.95
N TRP A 178 9.68 10.85 7.24
CA TRP A 178 10.23 9.49 7.38
C TRP A 178 11.71 9.41 7.03
N ARG A 179 12.14 10.13 5.97
CA ARG A 179 13.55 10.19 5.53
C ARG A 179 14.42 10.97 6.49
N ASN A 180 14.04 12.20 6.79
CA ASN A 180 14.84 13.13 7.60
C ASN A 180 15.04 12.65 9.04
N THR A 181 14.12 11.83 9.55
CA THR A 181 14.21 11.23 10.88
C THR A 181 14.86 9.82 10.88
N PHE A 182 15.25 9.30 9.72
CA PHE A 182 15.79 7.95 9.54
C PHE A 182 14.90 6.81 10.05
N ILE A 183 13.61 7.06 10.30
CA ILE A 183 12.62 6.04 10.67
C ILE A 183 12.49 5.02 9.54
N LEU A 184 12.48 5.51 8.29
CA LEU A 184 12.48 4.69 7.08
C LEU A 184 13.64 5.06 6.17
N THR A 185 14.40 4.06 5.75
CA THR A 185 15.41 4.21 4.69
C THR A 185 14.74 4.19 3.31
N ASP A 186 15.37 4.77 2.28
CA ASP A 186 14.86 4.74 0.90
C ASP A 186 14.57 3.32 0.43
N ARG A 187 15.43 2.34 0.77
CA ARG A 187 15.18 0.93 0.47
C ARG A 187 13.86 0.40 1.07
N LYS A 188 13.49 0.85 2.26
CA LYS A 188 12.21 0.47 2.87
C LYS A 188 11.03 1.19 2.22
N ILE A 189 11.20 2.46 1.84
CA ILE A 189 10.18 3.26 1.15
C ILE A 189 9.87 2.63 -0.22
N VAL A 190 10.88 2.29 -1.01
CA VAL A 190 10.69 1.57 -2.29
C VAL A 190 9.89 0.27 -2.12
N ARG A 191 9.98 -0.38 -0.96
CA ARG A 191 9.23 -1.60 -0.59
C ARG A 191 7.95 -1.29 0.21
N MET A 192 7.35 -0.10 0.05
CA MET A 192 6.11 0.33 0.70
C MET A 192 6.17 0.39 2.23
N GLY A 193 7.35 0.66 2.79
CA GLY A 193 7.55 0.75 4.24
C GLY A 193 6.78 1.88 4.89
N GLU A 194 6.54 2.99 4.17
CA GLU A 194 5.72 4.12 4.62
C GLU A 194 4.24 3.71 4.73
N ALA A 195 3.71 2.98 3.77
CA ALA A 195 2.35 2.47 3.82
C ALA A 195 2.19 1.42 4.93
N GLU A 196 3.22 0.58 5.14
CA GLU A 196 3.23 -0.41 6.22
C GLU A 196 3.19 0.25 7.59
N LEU A 197 4.10 1.21 7.86
CA LEU A 197 4.15 1.91 9.15
C LEU A 197 2.88 2.73 9.39
N THR A 198 2.42 3.47 8.39
CA THR A 198 1.18 4.25 8.48
C THR A 198 -0.03 3.37 8.77
N SER A 199 -0.13 2.20 8.12
CA SER A 199 -1.19 1.22 8.41
C SER A 199 -1.15 0.76 9.86
N GLU A 200 0.03 0.44 10.40
CA GLU A 200 0.18 0.02 11.80
C GLU A 200 -0.23 1.12 12.79
N LEU A 201 0.14 2.37 12.50
CA LEU A 201 -0.21 3.53 13.34
C LEU A 201 -1.72 3.80 13.29
N VAL A 202 -2.31 3.83 12.09
CA VAL A 202 -3.75 4.04 11.93
C VAL A 202 -4.57 2.93 12.60
N VAL A 203 -4.13 1.68 12.49
CA VAL A 203 -4.79 0.56 13.18
C VAL A 203 -4.68 0.71 14.71
N ALA A 204 -3.55 1.20 15.23
CA ALA A 204 -3.42 1.49 16.66
C ALA A 204 -4.38 2.62 17.10
N MET A 205 -4.55 3.67 16.30
CA MET A 205 -5.50 4.74 16.59
C MET A 205 -6.96 4.25 16.61
N LEU A 206 -7.30 3.27 15.78
CA LEU A 206 -8.66 2.72 15.67
C LEU A 206 -9.00 1.67 16.73
N ALA A 207 -8.02 0.86 17.14
CA ALA A 207 -8.29 -0.34 17.93
C ALA A 207 -7.26 -0.61 19.05
N GLY A 208 -6.36 0.33 19.32
CA GLY A 208 -5.29 0.17 20.30
C GLY A 208 -4.11 -0.65 19.77
N LEU A 209 -3.21 -1.01 20.67
CA LEU A 209 -2.01 -1.79 20.33
C LEU A 209 -2.40 -3.19 19.83
N GLN A 210 -1.95 -3.54 18.65
CA GLN A 210 -2.29 -4.80 17.99
C GLN A 210 -1.07 -5.69 17.75
N ASP A 211 -1.33 -6.95 17.48
CA ASP A 211 -0.36 -7.91 16.97
C ASP A 211 -0.28 -7.78 15.45
N LYS A 212 0.84 -7.26 14.92
CA LYS A 212 0.97 -6.89 13.50
C LYS A 212 0.57 -8.01 12.54
N LYS A 213 1.06 -9.23 12.78
CA LYS A 213 0.88 -10.35 11.85
C LYS A 213 -0.57 -10.79 11.66
N LYS A 214 -1.43 -10.53 12.66
CA LYS A 214 -2.81 -11.03 12.68
C LYS A 214 -3.85 -9.98 12.35
N SER A 215 -3.55 -8.70 12.52
CA SER A 215 -4.57 -7.65 12.51
C SER A 215 -4.66 -6.84 11.23
N LEU A 216 -3.54 -6.48 10.57
CA LEU A 216 -3.56 -5.54 9.44
C LEU A 216 -4.49 -5.98 8.31
N GLU A 217 -4.42 -7.22 7.86
CA GLU A 217 -5.28 -7.72 6.77
C GLU A 217 -6.77 -7.62 7.11
N GLY A 218 -7.12 -7.85 8.38
CA GLY A 218 -8.49 -7.70 8.87
C GLY A 218 -9.03 -6.27 8.71
N PHE A 219 -8.19 -5.26 8.98
CA PHE A 219 -8.55 -3.85 8.80
C PHE A 219 -8.65 -3.46 7.32
N TYR A 220 -7.72 -3.90 6.48
CA TYR A 220 -7.83 -3.72 5.03
C TYR A 220 -9.13 -4.30 4.48
N LYS A 221 -9.52 -5.50 4.95
CA LYS A 221 -10.79 -6.14 4.55
C LYS A 221 -12.01 -5.39 5.09
N ARG A 222 -11.98 -4.98 6.37
CA ARG A 222 -13.09 -4.31 7.05
C ARG A 222 -13.46 -2.98 6.42
N TYR A 223 -12.45 -2.20 6.06
CA TYR A 223 -12.59 -0.85 5.52
C TYR A 223 -12.30 -0.77 4.01
N ASP A 224 -12.44 -1.88 3.30
CA ASP A 224 -12.18 -1.92 1.87
C ASP A 224 -13.24 -1.15 1.07
N ASP A 225 -14.51 -1.17 1.50
CA ASP A 225 -15.59 -0.44 0.83
C ASP A 225 -15.61 1.04 1.22
N GLU A 226 -15.60 1.32 2.50
CA GLU A 226 -15.70 2.67 3.04
C GLU A 226 -14.80 2.83 4.27
N PHE A 227 -14.20 4.01 4.41
CA PHE A 227 -13.43 4.43 5.59
C PHE A 227 -13.88 5.82 6.04
N SER A 228 -15.02 5.88 6.71
CA SER A 228 -15.68 7.12 7.17
C SER A 228 -14.82 7.91 8.16
N GLU A 229 -14.01 7.24 8.98
CA GLU A 229 -13.13 7.86 9.98
C GLU A 229 -11.92 8.60 9.37
N GLY A 230 -11.69 8.49 8.08
CA GLY A 230 -10.47 8.96 7.41
C GLY A 230 -10.14 10.42 7.71
N ARG A 231 -11.13 11.32 7.69
CA ARG A 231 -10.92 12.76 7.97
C ARG A 231 -10.45 13.00 9.41
N ARG A 232 -11.07 12.36 10.38
CA ARG A 232 -10.71 12.44 11.80
C ARG A 232 -9.31 11.88 12.03
N ILE A 233 -9.07 10.66 11.56
CA ILE A 233 -7.79 9.95 11.71
C ILE A 233 -6.64 10.74 11.08
N LYS A 234 -6.84 11.34 9.90
CA LYS A 234 -5.83 12.19 9.27
C LYS A 234 -5.43 13.36 10.19
N LYS A 235 -6.42 14.12 10.68
CA LYS A 235 -6.18 15.27 11.56
C LYS A 235 -5.44 14.88 12.84
N GLU A 236 -5.85 13.80 13.48
CA GLU A 236 -5.23 13.31 14.72
C GLU A 236 -3.81 12.76 14.47
N PHE A 237 -3.59 12.06 13.36
CA PHE A 237 -2.28 11.57 12.93
C PHE A 237 -1.30 12.71 12.70
N GLU A 238 -1.69 13.72 11.91
CA GLU A 238 -0.88 14.91 11.63
C GLU A 238 -0.55 15.66 12.91
N SER A 239 -1.49 15.80 13.83
CA SER A 239 -1.27 16.40 15.14
C SER A 239 -0.23 15.64 15.97
N CYS A 240 -0.27 14.30 15.98
CA CYS A 240 0.74 13.49 16.66
C CYS A 240 2.14 13.65 16.04
N VAL A 241 2.24 13.63 14.71
CA VAL A 241 3.51 13.83 14.01
C VAL A 241 4.08 15.20 14.32
N LEU A 242 3.28 16.27 14.25
CA LEU A 242 3.69 17.64 14.59
C LEU A 242 4.13 17.76 16.05
N THR A 243 3.41 17.11 16.98
CA THR A 243 3.80 17.10 18.40
C THR A 243 5.15 16.41 18.60
N ILE A 244 5.39 15.27 17.93
CA ILE A 244 6.68 14.57 17.98
C ILE A 244 7.79 15.44 17.38
N GLN A 245 7.54 16.10 16.25
CA GLN A 245 8.50 17.01 15.61
C GLN A 245 8.83 18.20 16.53
N ALA A 246 7.84 18.84 17.14
CA ALA A 246 8.05 19.94 18.08
C ALA A 246 8.79 19.48 19.35
N LEU A 247 8.42 18.32 19.89
CA LEU A 247 9.04 17.73 21.08
C LEU A 247 10.49 17.31 20.83
N MET A 248 10.76 16.56 19.76
CA MET A 248 12.07 15.93 19.56
C MET A 248 13.01 16.77 18.68
N GLY A 249 12.47 17.55 17.74
CA GLY A 249 13.27 18.30 16.78
C GLY A 249 14.28 17.43 16.05
N ASN A 250 15.48 17.97 15.83
CA ASN A 250 16.58 17.24 15.16
C ASN A 250 17.12 16.06 15.98
N THR A 251 16.85 16.00 17.30
CA THR A 251 17.34 14.92 18.15
C THR A 251 16.65 13.58 17.88
N LEU A 252 15.51 13.56 17.16
CA LEU A 252 14.80 12.33 16.83
C LEU A 252 15.66 11.41 15.95
N ALA A 253 16.31 11.96 14.94
CA ALA A 253 17.15 11.22 14.00
C ALA A 253 18.31 10.48 14.67
N ASP A 254 18.94 11.12 15.68
CA ASP A 254 20.09 10.58 16.39
C ASP A 254 19.70 9.76 17.64
N SER A 255 18.40 9.67 17.93
CA SER A 255 17.89 8.94 19.09
C SER A 255 17.51 7.49 18.74
N PRO A 256 17.44 6.59 19.73
CA PRO A 256 16.87 5.25 19.52
C PRO A 256 15.42 5.27 19.03
N PHE A 257 14.70 6.39 19.20
CA PHE A 257 13.32 6.54 18.75
C PHE A 257 13.18 6.71 17.23
N SER A 258 14.27 6.87 16.48
CA SER A 258 14.29 6.73 15.03
C SER A 258 14.10 5.27 14.55
N LYS A 259 14.32 4.27 15.43
CA LYS A 259 14.01 2.88 15.12
C LYS A 259 12.50 2.66 15.03
N LYS A 260 12.02 2.03 13.96
CA LYS A 260 10.59 1.81 13.66
C LYS A 260 9.77 1.36 14.87
N ALA A 261 10.27 0.38 15.65
CA ALA A 261 9.55 -0.17 16.80
C ALA A 261 9.38 0.83 17.96
N LEU A 262 10.40 1.65 18.22
CA LEU A 262 10.36 2.69 19.26
C LEU A 262 9.57 3.90 18.78
N PHE A 263 9.68 4.29 17.52
CA PHE A 263 8.86 5.34 16.94
C PHE A 263 7.37 4.98 17.01
N TYR A 264 7.01 3.76 16.60
CA TYR A 264 5.63 3.25 16.74
C TYR A 264 5.12 3.45 18.19
N SER A 265 5.92 3.05 19.17
CA SER A 265 5.52 3.14 20.57
C SER A 265 5.45 4.59 21.07
N LEU A 266 6.37 5.45 20.64
CA LEU A 266 6.34 6.89 20.94
C LEU A 266 5.08 7.54 20.35
N PHE A 267 4.77 7.26 19.09
CA PHE A 267 3.56 7.77 18.45
C PHE A 267 2.29 7.32 19.19
N CYS A 268 2.20 6.05 19.56
CA CYS A 268 1.05 5.53 20.30
C CYS A 268 0.90 6.18 21.68
N VAL A 269 2.02 6.52 22.36
CA VAL A 269 1.98 7.23 23.65
C VAL A 269 1.54 8.68 23.45
N ILE A 270 2.04 9.38 22.43
CA ILE A 270 1.60 10.74 22.13
C ILE A 270 0.11 10.76 21.77
N TYR A 271 -0.33 9.79 20.96
CA TYR A 271 -1.76 9.63 20.64
C TYR A 271 -2.61 9.37 21.89
N ASP A 272 -2.14 8.49 22.78
CA ASP A 272 -2.82 8.18 24.05
C ASP A 272 -2.99 9.42 24.94
N LEU A 273 -1.96 10.23 25.04
CA LEU A 273 -2.01 11.48 25.82
C LEU A 273 -2.96 12.52 25.21
N LEU A 274 -3.01 12.65 23.90
CA LEU A 274 -3.80 13.66 23.21
C LEU A 274 -5.26 13.25 22.97
N TYR A 275 -5.50 11.98 22.63
CA TYR A 275 -6.77 11.51 22.10
C TYR A 275 -7.33 10.27 22.78
N GLU A 276 -6.59 9.63 23.68
CA GLU A 276 -6.93 8.38 24.35
C GLU A 276 -6.88 7.14 23.44
N LEU A 277 -5.82 6.38 23.60
CA LEU A 277 -5.61 5.16 22.80
C LEU A 277 -6.62 4.08 23.21
N PRO A 278 -7.39 3.49 22.28
CA PRO A 278 -8.28 2.39 22.62
C PRO A 278 -7.54 1.25 23.34
N GLN A 279 -8.11 0.73 24.42
CA GLN A 279 -7.51 -0.35 25.23
C GLN A 279 -6.06 -0.06 25.66
N SER A 280 -5.77 1.22 25.99
CA SER A 280 -4.44 1.62 26.46
C SER A 280 -3.94 0.74 27.59
N PRO A 281 -2.66 0.33 27.59
CA PRO A 281 -2.06 -0.39 28.71
C PRO A 281 -1.77 0.51 29.94
N THR A 282 -2.02 1.81 29.80
CA THR A 282 -1.84 2.80 30.87
C THR A 282 -3.12 3.59 31.06
N HIS A 283 -3.53 3.81 32.31
CA HIS A 283 -4.67 4.65 32.65
C HIS A 283 -4.19 6.04 33.06
N GLY A 284 -4.96 7.05 32.74
CA GLY A 284 -4.72 8.43 33.17
C GLY A 284 -5.39 9.44 32.26
N PRO A 285 -5.55 10.69 32.73
CA PRO A 285 -6.25 11.71 31.96
C PRO A 285 -5.51 12.08 30.68
N ARG A 286 -6.25 12.59 29.71
CA ARG A 286 -5.67 13.30 28.58
C ARG A 286 -4.87 14.47 29.08
N THR A 287 -3.69 14.68 28.54
CA THR A 287 -2.80 15.73 28.99
C THR A 287 -2.23 16.48 27.80
N LYS A 288 -2.36 17.80 27.83
CA LYS A 288 -1.79 18.65 26.79
C LYS A 288 -0.28 18.79 27.01
N ILE A 289 0.50 18.36 26.05
CA ILE A 289 1.96 18.55 26.05
C ILE A 289 2.22 19.96 25.54
N THR A 290 2.81 20.82 26.38
CA THR A 290 3.19 22.21 26.06
C THR A 290 4.68 22.35 25.88
N ALA A 291 5.14 23.45 25.28
CA ALA A 291 6.56 23.74 25.07
C ALA A 291 7.40 23.71 26.36
N ASP A 292 6.80 24.09 27.49
CA ASP A 292 7.47 24.11 28.80
C ASP A 292 7.92 22.71 29.24
N HIS A 293 7.19 21.68 28.84
CA HIS A 293 7.50 20.26 29.14
C HIS A 293 8.58 19.68 28.23
N PHE A 294 8.82 20.27 27.04
CA PHE A 294 9.67 19.65 26.00
C PHE A 294 11.08 19.31 26.47
N ALA A 295 11.74 20.23 27.18
CA ALA A 295 13.10 20.01 27.65
C ALA A 295 13.19 18.86 28.66
N ALA A 296 12.23 18.77 29.59
CA ALA A 296 12.19 17.73 30.60
C ALA A 296 11.83 16.35 29.95
N ILE A 297 10.86 16.33 29.05
CA ILE A 297 10.47 15.10 28.34
C ILE A 297 11.65 14.59 27.49
N ARG A 298 12.35 15.45 26.75
CA ARG A 298 13.54 15.06 25.96
C ARG A 298 14.62 14.44 26.83
N ARG A 299 14.93 15.03 27.99
CA ARG A 299 15.90 14.47 28.93
C ARG A 299 15.49 13.08 29.41
N ASN A 300 14.21 12.89 29.75
CA ASN A 300 13.72 11.61 30.22
C ASN A 300 13.70 10.53 29.11
N LEU A 301 13.30 10.91 27.89
CA LEU A 301 13.39 10.02 26.73
C LEU A 301 14.84 9.68 26.39
N ALA A 302 15.77 10.63 26.49
CA ALA A 302 17.19 10.36 26.28
C ALA A 302 17.75 9.38 27.34
N ARG A 303 17.37 9.55 28.63
CA ARG A 303 17.72 8.58 29.69
C ARG A 303 17.15 7.19 29.40
N LEU A 304 15.88 7.12 29.02
CA LEU A 304 15.26 5.85 28.63
C LEU A 304 15.97 5.22 27.41
N GLY A 305 16.37 6.03 26.44
CA GLY A 305 17.15 5.57 25.29
C GLY A 305 18.55 5.06 25.68
N ALA A 306 19.19 5.64 26.68
CA ALA A 306 20.50 5.23 27.17
C ALA A 306 20.44 3.83 27.82
N VAL A 307 19.31 3.43 28.43
CA VAL A 307 19.09 2.09 28.98
C VAL A 307 19.38 0.98 27.97
N LEU A 308 19.12 1.22 26.67
CA LEU A 308 19.35 0.23 25.60
C LEU A 308 20.85 -0.09 25.36
N ARG A 309 21.75 0.70 25.96
CA ARG A 309 23.21 0.52 25.88
C ARG A 309 23.83 0.25 27.25
N SER A 310 23.03 0.02 28.29
CA SER A 310 23.49 -0.26 29.65
C SER A 310 24.20 -1.61 29.72
N GLU A 311 25.40 -1.62 30.32
CA GLU A 311 26.17 -2.86 30.55
C GLU A 311 25.66 -3.62 31.79
N ALA A 312 25.00 -2.94 32.72
CA ALA A 312 24.46 -3.50 33.95
C ALA A 312 23.02 -3.05 34.20
N PRO A 313 22.07 -3.47 33.35
CA PRO A 313 20.68 -3.07 33.49
C PRO A 313 20.04 -3.78 34.71
N ASN A 314 19.18 -3.02 35.43
CA ASN A 314 18.37 -3.61 36.47
C ASN A 314 17.24 -4.51 35.89
N PRO A 315 16.57 -5.36 36.70
CA PRO A 315 15.54 -6.30 36.21
C PRO A 315 14.37 -5.63 35.47
N ARG A 316 14.06 -4.37 35.77
CA ARG A 316 13.02 -3.60 35.09
C ARG A 316 13.50 -3.13 33.73
N GLU A 317 14.74 -2.64 33.65
CA GLU A 317 15.37 -2.21 32.39
C GLU A 317 15.56 -3.37 31.43
N VAL A 318 15.91 -4.58 31.92
CA VAL A 318 16.00 -5.79 31.10
C VAL A 318 14.70 -6.03 30.35
N LYS A 319 13.54 -5.90 30.98
CA LYS A 319 12.23 -6.05 30.32
C LYS A 319 12.05 -5.07 29.17
N PHE A 320 12.50 -3.82 29.35
CA PHE A 320 12.41 -2.80 28.29
C PHE A 320 13.37 -3.12 27.12
N ILE A 321 14.61 -3.50 27.45
CA ILE A 321 15.63 -3.90 26.45
C ILE A 321 15.11 -5.08 25.60
N GLU A 322 14.61 -6.13 26.24
CA GLU A 322 14.05 -7.30 25.56
C GLU A 322 12.86 -6.91 24.65
N ALA A 323 11.97 -6.07 25.16
CA ALA A 323 10.83 -5.57 24.38
C ALA A 323 11.27 -4.72 23.17
N CYS A 324 12.45 -4.12 23.20
CA CYS A 324 13.01 -3.36 22.08
C CYS A 324 13.82 -4.23 21.09
N ALA A 325 14.27 -5.41 21.51
CA ALA A 325 15.17 -6.27 20.72
C ALA A 325 14.46 -7.45 20.05
N ARG A 326 13.45 -8.05 20.69
CA ARG A 326 12.83 -9.29 20.23
C ARG A 326 11.33 -9.15 20.03
N GLN A 327 10.81 -9.78 18.96
CA GLN A 327 9.38 -9.85 18.65
C GLN A 327 8.67 -8.47 18.75
N THR A 328 9.36 -7.44 18.31
CA THR A 328 8.99 -6.03 18.53
C THR A 328 7.59 -5.66 18.00
N ASP A 329 7.05 -6.46 17.09
CA ASP A 329 5.75 -6.24 16.45
C ASP A 329 4.60 -6.96 17.16
N ASN A 330 4.90 -7.76 18.23
CA ASN A 330 3.89 -8.41 19.02
C ASN A 330 3.29 -7.46 20.06
N ILE A 331 2.05 -7.75 20.49
CA ILE A 331 1.29 -6.88 21.40
C ILE A 331 1.96 -6.75 22.77
N TYR A 332 2.56 -7.80 23.31
CA TYR A 332 3.18 -7.76 24.64
C TYR A 332 4.40 -6.84 24.70
N PRO A 333 5.42 -6.93 23.81
CA PRO A 333 6.50 -5.95 23.74
C PRO A 333 6.00 -4.52 23.47
N ARG A 334 4.96 -4.35 22.63
CA ARG A 334 4.35 -3.03 22.38
C ARG A 334 3.79 -2.41 23.66
N LYS A 335 3.09 -3.20 24.50
CA LYS A 335 2.56 -2.74 25.80
C LYS A 335 3.68 -2.36 26.78
N ILE A 336 4.77 -3.13 26.81
CA ILE A 336 5.92 -2.82 27.69
C ILE A 336 6.53 -1.48 27.25
N ARG A 337 6.90 -1.31 26.00
CA ARG A 337 7.47 -0.06 25.50
C ARG A 337 6.55 1.14 25.74
N HIS A 338 5.26 0.96 25.51
CA HIS A 338 4.25 2.01 25.76
C HIS A 338 4.30 2.47 27.22
N ARG A 339 4.28 1.55 28.20
CA ARG A 339 4.34 1.86 29.63
C ARG A 339 5.60 2.65 30.01
N PHE A 340 6.76 2.20 29.56
CA PHE A 340 8.03 2.88 29.86
C PHE A 340 8.10 4.27 29.26
N ILE A 341 7.68 4.45 28.01
CA ILE A 341 7.67 5.75 27.35
C ILE A 341 6.63 6.68 27.99
N MET A 342 5.45 6.18 28.30
CA MET A 342 4.40 6.94 28.99
C MET A 342 4.89 7.45 30.34
N GLU A 343 5.55 6.62 31.14
CA GLU A 343 6.09 6.98 32.43
C GLU A 343 7.20 8.04 32.28
N ALA A 344 8.11 7.87 31.33
CA ALA A 344 9.16 8.83 31.05
C ALA A 344 8.61 10.22 30.67
N ILE A 345 7.48 10.25 29.94
CA ILE A 345 6.83 11.51 29.57
C ILE A 345 6.07 12.09 30.75
N ARG A 346 5.23 11.30 31.45
CA ARG A 346 4.41 11.80 32.56
C ARG A 346 5.24 12.31 33.74
N SER A 347 6.38 11.68 34.02
CA SER A 347 7.28 12.14 35.10
C SER A 347 7.98 13.49 34.79
N ALA A 348 7.82 14.01 33.59
CA ALA A 348 8.36 15.29 33.14
C ALA A 348 7.30 16.40 33.05
N MET A 349 6.05 16.08 33.32
CA MET A 349 4.90 16.98 33.27
C MET A 349 4.39 17.33 34.65
#